data_93ffc726610d5baf6fadd18f91c3fc7a
#
_entry.id   93ffc726610d5baf6fadd18f91c3fc7a
#
_cell.length_a   1.000
_cell.length_b   1.000
_cell.length_c   1.000
_cell.angle_alpha   90.00
_cell.angle_beta   90.00
_cell.angle_gamma   90.00
#
_symmetry.space_group_name_H-M   'P 1'
#
loop_
_entity.id
_entity.type
_entity.pdbx_description
1 polymer ?
#
loop_
_entity_poly.entity_id
_entity_poly.type
_entity_poly.pdbx_seq_one_letter_code
_entity_poly.pdbx_strand_id
1 'polypeptide(L)'
;MAAPILSYEGLSLHQGSGWLFSDLDLTIGDRDRLALIGRNGAGKTTLLKLIAGKIEADKGTLSQRPGLNIVMLEQDPLFTGFDTLMDFALSGKDAPPRHEVESIAGQLGIDMDRPAGSASGGERRRAALARALAQDPDLLLLDEPTNHLDLAAIDWLESWLNRFKGAFVVISHDRTFLTRLTR
;
A
#
# COMPACT_ATOMS: atom_id res chain seq x y z
N MET A 1 -23.50 -12.53 6.25
CA MET A 1 -22.20 -11.80 6.31
C MET A 1 -21.16 -12.53 5.49
N ALA A 2 -20.44 -11.79 4.66
CA ALA A 2 -19.29 -12.37 3.96
C ALA A 2 -18.17 -12.64 4.96
N ALA A 3 -17.42 -13.73 4.77
CA ALA A 3 -16.26 -14.04 5.58
C ALA A 3 -15.18 -12.97 5.38
N PRO A 4 -14.41 -12.61 6.42
CA PRO A 4 -13.31 -11.68 6.25
C PRO A 4 -12.25 -12.24 5.29
N ILE A 5 -11.59 -11.36 4.54
CA ILE A 5 -10.51 -11.76 3.64
C ILE A 5 -9.21 -12.01 4.39
N LEU A 6 -9.04 -11.36 5.54
CA LEU A 6 -7.88 -11.53 6.40
C LEU A 6 -8.28 -11.32 7.85
N SER A 7 -7.73 -12.14 8.74
CA SER A 7 -7.98 -12.03 10.17
C SER A 7 -6.72 -12.42 10.95
N TYR A 8 -6.35 -11.59 11.92
CA TYR A 8 -5.35 -11.91 12.94
C TYR A 8 -6.03 -12.03 14.29
N GLU A 9 -5.72 -13.09 15.01
CA GLU A 9 -6.17 -13.30 16.38
C GLU A 9 -4.96 -13.35 17.31
N GLY A 10 -4.97 -12.51 18.33
CA GLY A 10 -3.92 -12.48 19.34
C GLY A 10 -2.56 -12.03 18.80
N LEU A 11 -2.55 -11.13 17.81
CA LEU A 11 -1.33 -10.63 17.18
C LEU A 11 -0.44 -9.95 18.23
N SER A 12 0.78 -10.45 18.36
CA SER A 12 1.77 -9.88 19.26
C SER A 12 3.12 -9.78 18.58
N LEU A 13 3.76 -8.63 18.72
CA LEU A 13 5.08 -8.36 18.17
C LEU A 13 5.93 -7.62 19.19
N HIS A 14 7.09 -8.17 19.47
CA HIS A 14 8.08 -7.58 20.39
C HIS A 14 9.04 -6.72 19.60
N GLN A 15 9.33 -5.54 20.10
CA GLN A 15 10.32 -4.64 19.51
C GLN A 15 11.13 -3.98 20.61
N GLY A 16 12.45 -4.18 20.57
CA GLY A 16 13.32 -3.66 21.59
C GLY A 16 13.04 -4.29 22.95
N SER A 17 12.76 -3.49 23.97
CA SER A 17 12.54 -3.93 25.34
C SER A 17 11.06 -4.18 25.68
N GLY A 18 10.14 -4.06 24.72
CA GLY A 18 8.72 -4.19 24.99
C GLY A 18 7.89 -4.68 23.82
N TRP A 19 6.62 -4.90 24.08
CA TRP A 19 5.66 -5.30 23.07
C TRP A 19 5.22 -4.08 22.26
N LEU A 20 5.37 -4.13 20.94
CA LEU A 20 4.80 -3.13 20.03
C LEU A 20 3.29 -3.36 19.90
N PHE A 21 2.90 -4.63 19.73
CA PHE A 21 1.50 -5.09 19.76
C PHE A 21 1.40 -6.24 20.75
N SER A 22 0.32 -6.29 21.49
CA SER A 22 0.05 -7.37 22.44
C SER A 22 -1.43 -7.77 22.34
N ASP A 23 -1.67 -9.02 21.96
CA ASP A 23 -3.01 -9.60 21.88
C ASP A 23 -3.99 -8.78 21.02
N LEU A 24 -3.52 -8.30 19.87
CA LEU A 24 -4.31 -7.49 18.95
C LEU A 24 -5.14 -8.39 18.02
N ASP A 25 -6.44 -8.17 17.98
CA ASP A 25 -7.32 -8.79 17.01
C ASP A 25 -7.60 -7.82 15.86
N LEU A 26 -7.47 -8.28 14.64
CA LEU A 26 -7.65 -7.48 13.45
C LEU A 26 -8.41 -8.30 12.40
N THR A 27 -9.48 -7.72 11.87
CA THR A 27 -10.29 -8.36 10.83
C THR A 27 -10.51 -7.38 9.68
N ILE A 28 -10.30 -7.84 8.45
CA ILE A 28 -10.50 -7.05 7.24
C ILE A 28 -11.50 -7.76 6.34
N GLY A 29 -12.59 -7.09 6.01
CA GLY A 29 -13.60 -7.55 5.06
C GLY A 29 -13.22 -7.21 3.61
N ASP A 30 -13.92 -7.79 2.64
CA ASP A 30 -13.59 -7.71 1.22
C ASP A 30 -13.75 -6.30 0.59
N ARG A 31 -14.43 -5.40 1.28
CA ARG A 31 -14.63 -4.02 0.83
C ARG A 31 -14.35 -2.99 1.91
N ASP A 32 -13.62 -3.38 2.92
CA ASP A 32 -13.30 -2.47 4.01
C ASP A 32 -12.39 -1.33 3.55
N ARG A 33 -12.66 -0.16 4.11
CA ARG A 33 -11.88 1.06 3.88
C ARG A 33 -11.39 1.54 5.23
N LEU A 34 -10.17 1.17 5.58
CA LEU A 34 -9.63 1.39 6.92
C LEU A 34 -8.53 2.45 6.90
N ALA A 35 -8.55 3.32 7.89
CA ALA A 35 -7.46 4.27 8.14
C ALA A 35 -6.81 3.95 9.48
N LEU A 36 -5.49 3.84 9.48
CA LEU A 36 -4.73 3.69 10.72
C LEU A 36 -4.30 5.07 11.20
N ILE A 37 -4.75 5.42 12.39
CA ILE A 37 -4.47 6.71 13.01
C ILE A 37 -3.68 6.48 14.29
N GLY A 38 -2.71 7.35 14.54
CA GLY A 38 -1.88 7.27 15.72
C GLY A 38 -0.63 8.13 15.57
N ARG A 39 0.14 8.22 16.65
CA ARG A 39 1.38 8.96 16.65
C ARG A 39 2.45 8.23 15.83
N ASN A 40 3.43 8.98 15.31
CA ASN A 40 4.62 8.40 14.71
C ASN A 40 5.31 7.49 15.73
N GLY A 41 5.76 6.31 15.28
CA GLY A 41 6.37 5.32 16.15
C GLY A 41 5.38 4.41 16.88
N ALA A 42 4.06 4.55 16.62
CA ALA A 42 3.04 3.66 17.18
C ALA A 42 2.95 2.30 16.48
N GLY A 43 3.80 2.05 15.50
CA GLY A 43 3.85 0.77 14.80
C GLY A 43 2.92 0.61 13.63
N LYS A 44 2.37 1.71 13.09
CA LYS A 44 1.44 1.66 11.95
C LYS A 44 2.07 1.01 10.71
N THR A 45 3.25 1.47 10.32
CA THR A 45 4.00 0.89 9.20
C THR A 45 4.33 -0.57 9.45
N THR A 46 4.72 -0.92 10.67
CA THR A 46 5.02 -2.29 11.08
C THR A 46 3.78 -3.17 10.95
N LEU A 47 2.61 -2.67 11.34
CA LEU A 47 1.35 -3.40 11.18
C LEU A 47 1.04 -3.68 9.71
N LEU A 48 1.23 -2.70 8.81
CA LEU A 48 1.06 -2.93 7.38
C LEU A 48 2.02 -4.01 6.86
N LYS A 49 3.27 -4.00 7.31
CA LYS A 49 4.25 -5.02 6.92
C LYS A 49 3.87 -6.42 7.42
N LEU A 50 3.29 -6.53 8.61
CA LEU A 50 2.74 -7.79 9.11
C LEU A 50 1.59 -8.29 8.24
N ILE A 51 0.64 -7.42 7.89
CA ILE A 51 -0.48 -7.75 7.02
C ILE A 51 0.01 -8.18 5.64
N ALA A 52 1.03 -7.51 5.11
CA ALA A 52 1.62 -7.81 3.80
C ALA A 52 2.46 -9.10 3.81
N GLY A 53 2.73 -9.68 4.97
CA GLY A 53 3.58 -10.87 5.08
C GLY A 53 5.07 -10.59 4.94
N LYS A 54 5.50 -9.33 5.05
CA LYS A 54 6.91 -8.93 4.94
C LYS A 54 7.70 -9.18 6.22
N ILE A 55 7.02 -9.24 7.34
CA ILE A 55 7.59 -9.61 8.65
C ILE A 55 6.63 -10.57 9.34
N GLU A 56 7.17 -11.34 10.28
CA GLU A 56 6.39 -12.32 11.03
C GLU A 56 6.10 -11.82 12.45
N ALA A 57 4.91 -12.15 12.95
CA ALA A 57 4.54 -11.86 14.33
C ALA A 57 5.16 -12.88 15.27
N ASP A 58 5.43 -12.47 16.53
CA ASP A 58 5.92 -13.38 17.56
C ASP A 58 4.81 -14.32 18.05
N LYS A 59 3.57 -13.83 18.10
CA LYS A 59 2.40 -14.61 18.50
C LYS A 59 1.21 -14.21 17.66
N GLY A 60 0.25 -15.09 17.58
CA GLY A 60 -1.01 -14.85 16.90
C GLY A 60 -1.25 -15.82 15.77
N THR A 61 -2.51 -15.90 15.37
CA THR A 61 -2.94 -16.74 14.25
C THR A 61 -3.44 -15.89 13.11
N LEU A 62 -2.83 -16.06 11.95
CA LEU A 62 -3.24 -15.41 10.71
C LEU A 62 -4.13 -16.36 9.91
N SER A 63 -5.31 -15.88 9.54
CA SER A 63 -6.19 -16.53 8.58
C SER A 63 -6.42 -15.61 7.41
N GLN A 64 -6.20 -16.08 6.19
CA GLN A 64 -6.45 -15.28 4.99
C GLN A 64 -7.09 -16.15 3.91
N ARG A 65 -7.89 -15.50 3.06
CA ARG A 65 -8.52 -16.17 1.92
C ARG A 65 -7.43 -16.72 0.99
N PRO A 66 -7.53 -18.00 0.55
CA PRO A 66 -6.56 -18.56 -0.39
C PRO A 66 -6.49 -17.72 -1.68
N GLY A 67 -5.27 -17.47 -2.14
CA GLY A 67 -5.03 -16.69 -3.35
C GLY A 67 -5.25 -15.21 -3.22
N LEU A 68 -5.36 -14.69 -1.99
CA LEU A 68 -5.54 -13.27 -1.75
C LEU A 68 -4.33 -12.47 -2.25
N ASN A 69 -4.58 -11.53 -3.16
CA ASN A 69 -3.54 -10.65 -3.69
C ASN A 69 -3.42 -9.40 -2.82
N ILE A 70 -2.38 -9.37 -1.99
CA ILE A 70 -2.08 -8.24 -1.11
C ILE A 70 -0.96 -7.42 -1.73
N VAL A 71 -1.21 -6.14 -1.97
CA VAL A 71 -0.22 -5.22 -2.52
C VAL A 71 0.04 -4.10 -1.51
N MET A 72 1.31 -3.83 -1.25
CA MET A 72 1.72 -2.75 -0.36
C MET A 72 2.48 -1.68 -1.12
N LEU A 73 2.03 -0.43 -0.97
CA LEU A 73 2.80 0.74 -1.37
C LEU A 73 3.57 1.25 -0.16
N GLU A 74 4.88 1.02 -0.17
CA GLU A 74 5.76 1.46 0.90
C GLU A 74 5.97 2.98 0.87
N GLN A 75 6.33 3.55 2.02
CA GLN A 75 6.60 4.99 2.13
C GLN A 75 7.76 5.43 1.24
N ASP A 76 8.84 4.66 1.22
CA ASP A 76 10.04 4.95 0.43
C ASP A 76 10.48 3.71 -0.35
N PRO A 77 9.84 3.41 -1.51
CA PRO A 77 10.26 2.28 -2.33
C PRO A 77 11.68 2.48 -2.88
N LEU A 78 12.43 1.37 -3.01
CA LEU A 78 13.81 1.40 -3.52
C LEU A 78 13.82 1.36 -5.04
N PHE A 79 14.48 2.34 -5.64
CA PHE A 79 14.70 2.42 -7.10
C PHE A 79 16.12 2.08 -7.52
N THR A 80 17.00 1.79 -6.58
CA THR A 80 18.39 1.44 -6.84
C THR A 80 18.48 0.14 -7.63
N GLY A 81 19.32 0.13 -8.68
CA GLY A 81 19.52 -1.04 -9.51
C GLY A 81 18.60 -1.13 -10.73
N PHE A 82 17.74 -0.14 -10.93
CA PHE A 82 16.87 -0.05 -12.11
C PHE A 82 17.30 1.11 -13.00
N ASP A 83 17.35 0.87 -14.32
CA ASP A 83 17.72 1.90 -15.29
C ASP A 83 16.57 2.90 -15.47
N THR A 84 15.36 2.41 -15.65
CA THR A 84 14.18 3.25 -15.86
C THR A 84 13.12 3.00 -14.78
N LEU A 85 12.13 3.90 -14.70
CA LEU A 85 10.98 3.71 -13.83
C LEU A 85 10.17 2.47 -14.24
N MET A 86 10.10 2.18 -15.54
CA MET A 86 9.42 0.99 -16.04
C MET A 86 10.12 -0.29 -15.58
N ASP A 87 11.46 -0.32 -15.59
CA ASP A 87 12.22 -1.47 -15.11
C ASP A 87 11.89 -1.77 -13.64
N PHE A 88 11.77 -0.72 -12.82
CA PHE A 88 11.30 -0.86 -11.44
C PHE A 88 9.90 -1.45 -11.40
N ALA A 89 8.96 -0.90 -12.19
CA ALA A 89 7.56 -1.31 -12.16
C ALA A 89 7.35 -2.77 -12.60
N LEU A 90 8.17 -3.25 -13.51
CA LEU A 90 8.06 -4.61 -14.06
C LEU A 90 8.98 -5.62 -13.35
N SER A 91 9.60 -5.24 -12.24
CA SER A 91 10.48 -6.11 -11.49
C SER A 91 9.73 -7.09 -10.58
N GLY A 92 10.40 -8.23 -10.30
CA GLY A 92 9.89 -9.20 -9.33
C GLY A 92 8.93 -10.21 -9.92
N LYS A 93 8.57 -11.19 -9.09
CA LYS A 93 7.70 -12.31 -9.50
C LYS A 93 6.25 -11.88 -9.73
N ASP A 94 5.82 -10.87 -8.99
CA ASP A 94 4.43 -10.38 -9.02
C ASP A 94 4.32 -9.10 -9.85
N ALA A 95 5.17 -8.96 -10.85
CA ALA A 95 5.17 -7.79 -11.73
C ALA A 95 3.81 -7.64 -12.43
N PRO A 96 3.24 -6.43 -12.43
CA PRO A 96 1.99 -6.19 -13.14
C PRO A 96 2.19 -6.24 -14.66
N PRO A 97 1.10 -6.44 -15.43
CA PRO A 97 1.19 -6.34 -16.90
C PRO A 97 1.63 -4.95 -17.33
N ARG A 98 2.54 -4.88 -18.31
CA ARG A 98 3.09 -3.61 -18.80
C ARG A 98 2.00 -2.63 -19.23
N HIS A 99 0.99 -3.11 -19.96
CA HIS A 99 -0.08 -2.24 -20.46
C HIS A 99 -0.89 -1.60 -19.34
N GLU A 100 -1.08 -2.29 -18.22
CA GLU A 100 -1.76 -1.73 -17.05
C GLU A 100 -0.92 -0.64 -16.40
N VAL A 101 0.40 -0.86 -16.28
CA VAL A 101 1.31 0.17 -15.76
C VAL A 101 1.27 1.40 -16.66
N GLU A 102 1.35 1.22 -17.96
CA GLU A 102 1.32 2.31 -18.94
C GLU A 102 0.01 3.11 -18.86
N SER A 103 -1.11 2.42 -18.71
CA SER A 103 -2.42 3.05 -18.58
C SER A 103 -2.50 3.95 -17.35
N ILE A 104 -2.10 3.44 -16.20
CA ILE A 104 -2.13 4.21 -14.94
C ILE A 104 -1.11 5.34 -14.98
N ALA A 105 0.09 5.07 -15.47
CA ALA A 105 1.15 6.08 -15.61
C ALA A 105 0.71 7.23 -16.51
N GLY A 106 0.02 6.93 -17.61
CA GLY A 106 -0.54 7.96 -18.49
C GLY A 106 -1.53 8.86 -17.78
N GLN A 107 -2.39 8.28 -16.95
CA GLN A 107 -3.36 9.05 -16.16
C GLN A 107 -2.69 9.91 -15.08
N LEU A 108 -1.59 9.42 -14.50
CA LEU A 108 -0.79 10.15 -13.52
C LEU A 108 0.16 11.18 -14.14
N GLY A 109 0.30 11.18 -15.47
CA GLY A 109 1.18 12.10 -16.17
C GLY A 109 2.66 11.80 -15.97
N ILE A 110 3.04 10.53 -15.80
CA ILE A 110 4.42 10.11 -15.63
C ILE A 110 4.93 9.35 -16.84
N ASP A 111 6.14 9.71 -17.29
CA ASP A 111 6.87 8.98 -18.34
C ASP A 111 7.71 7.87 -17.68
N MET A 112 7.30 6.63 -17.88
CA MET A 112 7.96 5.47 -17.27
C MET A 112 9.30 5.12 -17.94
N ASP A 113 9.61 5.69 -19.09
CA ASP A 113 10.94 5.53 -19.72
C ASP A 113 12.00 6.44 -19.09
N ARG A 114 11.60 7.28 -18.17
CA ARG A 114 12.50 8.17 -17.44
C ARG A 114 13.54 7.38 -16.64
N PRO A 115 14.82 7.85 -16.62
CA PRO A 115 15.84 7.19 -15.80
C PRO A 115 15.48 7.23 -14.31
N ALA A 116 15.51 6.09 -13.64
CA ALA A 116 15.17 6.00 -12.23
C ALA A 116 16.11 6.83 -11.34
N GLY A 117 17.41 6.88 -11.70
CA GLY A 117 18.41 7.59 -10.90
C GLY A 117 18.25 9.10 -10.89
N SER A 118 17.67 9.68 -11.95
CA SER A 118 17.48 11.13 -12.07
C SER A 118 16.02 11.57 -11.85
N ALA A 119 15.12 10.64 -11.57
CA ALA A 119 13.72 10.95 -11.34
C ALA A 119 13.55 11.73 -10.02
N SER A 120 12.62 12.69 -10.01
CA SER A 120 12.25 13.42 -8.80
C SER A 120 11.50 12.53 -7.81
N GLY A 121 11.35 12.99 -6.56
CA GLY A 121 10.55 12.30 -5.55
C GLY A 121 9.10 12.09 -6.00
N GLY A 122 8.51 13.12 -6.62
CA GLY A 122 7.14 13.03 -7.17
C GLY A 122 7.03 12.03 -8.31
N GLU A 123 8.01 12.00 -9.21
CA GLU A 123 8.04 11.04 -10.32
C GLU A 123 8.18 9.61 -9.82
N ARG A 124 9.08 9.38 -8.86
CA ARG A 124 9.25 8.06 -8.24
C ARG A 124 7.98 7.61 -7.53
N ARG A 125 7.32 8.53 -6.84
CA ARG A 125 6.07 8.24 -6.13
C ARG A 125 4.96 7.83 -7.08
N ARG A 126 4.81 8.56 -8.20
CA ARG A 126 3.83 8.21 -9.24
C ARG A 126 4.15 6.85 -9.88
N ALA A 127 5.42 6.56 -10.11
CA ALA A 127 5.84 5.27 -10.63
C ALA A 127 5.53 4.12 -9.67
N ALA A 128 5.76 4.32 -8.38
CA ALA A 128 5.42 3.33 -7.35
C ALA A 128 3.92 3.11 -7.25
N LEU A 129 3.12 4.17 -7.36
CA LEU A 129 1.65 4.06 -7.42
C LEU A 129 1.21 3.28 -8.65
N ALA A 130 1.74 3.62 -9.83
CA ALA A 130 1.39 2.92 -11.06
C ALA A 130 1.65 1.42 -10.96
N ARG A 131 2.80 1.03 -10.40
CA ARG A 131 3.11 -0.37 -10.15
C ARG A 131 2.12 -1.03 -9.20
N ALA A 132 1.87 -0.41 -8.05
CA ALA A 132 1.01 -0.97 -7.01
C ALA A 132 -0.43 -1.17 -7.52
N LEU A 133 -1.00 -0.14 -8.14
CA LEU A 133 -2.38 -0.19 -8.60
C LEU A 133 -2.57 -1.10 -9.82
N ALA A 134 -1.53 -1.27 -10.64
CA ALA A 134 -1.58 -2.15 -11.80
C ALA A 134 -1.53 -3.65 -11.42
N GLN A 135 -1.20 -3.99 -10.19
CA GLN A 135 -1.16 -5.38 -9.72
C GLN A 135 -2.55 -5.97 -9.43
N ASP A 136 -3.61 -5.20 -9.62
CA ASP A 136 -4.99 -5.62 -9.37
C ASP A 136 -5.18 -6.23 -7.97
N PRO A 137 -4.94 -5.46 -6.91
CA PRO A 137 -4.98 -5.98 -5.55
C PRO A 137 -6.38 -6.32 -5.06
N ASP A 138 -6.48 -7.37 -4.24
CA ASP A 138 -7.68 -7.65 -3.43
C ASP A 138 -7.65 -6.82 -2.15
N LEU A 139 -6.45 -6.66 -1.59
CA LEU A 139 -6.18 -5.82 -0.43
C LEU A 139 -4.99 -4.92 -0.73
N LEU A 140 -5.22 -3.62 -0.66
CA LEU A 140 -4.22 -2.59 -0.93
C LEU A 140 -3.80 -1.92 0.37
N LEU A 141 -2.51 -1.93 0.64
CA LEU A 141 -1.93 -1.31 1.83
C LEU A 141 -1.13 -0.08 1.41
N LEU A 142 -1.54 1.08 1.90
CA LEU A 142 -0.97 2.38 1.50
C LEU A 142 -0.32 3.07 2.69
N ASP A 143 0.99 3.25 2.63
CA ASP A 143 1.75 3.97 3.65
C ASP A 143 2.12 5.36 3.14
N GLU A 144 1.44 6.39 3.66
CA GLU A 144 1.60 7.79 3.29
C GLU A 144 1.56 8.01 1.77
N PRO A 145 0.47 7.58 1.08
CA PRO A 145 0.44 7.57 -0.39
C PRO A 145 0.45 8.95 -1.02
N THR A 146 0.07 10.01 -0.29
CA THR A 146 0.00 11.37 -0.83
C THR A 146 1.32 12.12 -0.73
N ASN A 147 2.34 11.60 -0.04
CA ASN A 147 3.65 12.24 0.06
C ASN A 147 4.26 12.43 -1.33
N HIS A 148 4.81 13.61 -1.58
CA HIS A 148 5.45 13.99 -2.85
C HIS A 148 4.50 14.04 -4.05
N LEU A 149 3.19 14.00 -3.82
CA LEU A 149 2.18 14.16 -4.88
C LEU A 149 1.67 15.61 -4.91
N ASP A 150 1.42 16.13 -6.11
CA ASP A 150 0.70 17.38 -6.29
C ASP A 150 -0.82 17.17 -6.12
N LEU A 151 -1.59 18.26 -6.11
CA LEU A 151 -3.04 18.19 -5.92
C LEU A 151 -3.73 17.37 -6.99
N ALA A 152 -3.30 17.46 -8.24
CA ALA A 152 -3.89 16.71 -9.34
C ALA A 152 -3.71 15.20 -9.14
N ALA A 153 -2.53 14.78 -8.71
CA ALA A 153 -2.26 13.36 -8.43
C ALA A 153 -3.03 12.86 -7.22
N ILE A 154 -3.16 13.68 -6.17
CA ILE A 154 -3.95 13.34 -4.98
C ILE A 154 -5.42 13.17 -5.36
N ASP A 155 -5.99 14.09 -6.13
CA ASP A 155 -7.38 14.03 -6.60
C ASP A 155 -7.61 12.77 -7.45
N TRP A 156 -6.65 12.44 -8.32
CA TRP A 156 -6.72 11.23 -9.13
C TRP A 156 -6.74 9.98 -8.24
N LEU A 157 -5.86 9.91 -7.23
CA LEU A 157 -5.77 8.77 -6.31
C LEU A 157 -7.06 8.62 -5.50
N GLU A 158 -7.62 9.73 -4.99
CA GLU A 158 -8.91 9.71 -4.30
C GLU A 158 -10.01 9.12 -5.19
N SER A 159 -10.09 9.57 -6.43
CA SER A 159 -11.09 9.07 -7.39
C SER A 159 -10.89 7.58 -7.67
N TRP A 160 -9.65 7.15 -7.82
CA TRP A 160 -9.33 5.73 -8.05
C TRP A 160 -9.75 4.88 -6.86
N LEU A 161 -9.39 5.29 -5.64
CA LEU A 161 -9.74 4.56 -4.42
C LEU A 161 -11.24 4.52 -4.16
N ASN A 162 -11.96 5.58 -4.50
CA ASN A 162 -13.42 5.60 -4.36
C ASN A 162 -14.13 4.63 -5.31
N ARG A 163 -13.52 4.32 -6.46
CA ARG A 163 -14.03 3.33 -7.41
C ARG A 163 -13.46 1.93 -7.19
N PHE A 164 -12.45 1.81 -6.35
CA PHE A 164 -11.79 0.53 -6.07
C PHE A 164 -12.77 -0.43 -5.41
N LYS A 165 -12.84 -1.65 -5.92
CA LYS A 165 -13.80 -2.67 -5.47
C LYS A 165 -13.26 -3.60 -4.39
N GLY A 166 -11.97 -3.57 -4.14
CA GLY A 166 -11.35 -4.33 -3.07
C GLY A 166 -11.31 -3.59 -1.74
N ALA A 167 -10.56 -4.12 -0.80
CA ALA A 167 -10.32 -3.50 0.49
C ALA A 167 -9.00 -2.70 0.48
N PHE A 168 -8.93 -1.65 1.29
CA PHE A 168 -7.66 -0.98 1.52
C PHE A 168 -7.49 -0.54 2.96
N VAL A 169 -6.22 -0.48 3.38
CA VAL A 169 -5.79 0.10 4.65
C VAL A 169 -4.81 1.21 4.34
N VAL A 170 -5.05 2.39 4.86
CA VAL A 170 -4.24 3.57 4.58
C VAL A 170 -3.69 4.19 5.86
N ILE A 171 -2.41 4.57 5.82
CA ILE A 171 -1.79 5.43 6.82
C ILE A 171 -1.58 6.78 6.15
N SER A 172 -2.11 7.85 6.73
CA SER A 172 -1.90 9.21 6.22
C SER A 172 -2.07 10.24 7.33
N HIS A 173 -1.30 11.32 7.25
CA HIS A 173 -1.48 12.52 8.06
C HIS A 173 -2.38 13.56 7.38
N ASP A 174 -2.74 13.33 6.12
CA ASP A 174 -3.62 14.20 5.35
C ASP A 174 -5.09 13.91 5.72
N ARG A 175 -5.63 14.71 6.63
CA ARG A 175 -7.00 14.54 7.11
C ARG A 175 -8.05 14.75 6.03
N THR A 176 -7.81 15.66 5.12
CA THR A 176 -8.72 15.92 4.00
C THR A 176 -8.83 14.69 3.11
N PHE A 177 -7.68 14.10 2.78
CA PHE A 177 -7.61 12.86 2.01
C PHE A 177 -8.37 11.74 2.69
N LEU A 178 -8.11 11.49 3.98
CA LEU A 178 -8.79 10.42 4.74
C LEU A 178 -10.30 10.64 4.81
N THR A 179 -10.75 11.86 5.05
CA THR A 179 -12.18 12.19 5.14
C THR A 179 -12.91 11.88 3.83
N ARG A 180 -12.28 12.13 2.69
CA ARG A 180 -12.87 11.87 1.39
C ARG A 180 -12.95 10.38 1.03
N LEU A 181 -12.09 9.55 1.63
CA LEU A 181 -12.05 8.12 1.36
C LEU A 181 -12.98 7.30 2.25
N THR A 182 -13.26 7.75 3.45
CA THR A 182 -13.96 6.96 4.47
C THR A 182 -15.44 7.34 4.63
N ARG A 183 -16.00 7.96 3.65
CA ARG A 183 -17.44 8.29 3.61
C ARG A 183 -18.30 7.04 3.44
#